data_c5e7c577042a4afe091e3f4c4aa7d00d
#
_entry.id   c5e7c577042a4afe091e3f4c4aa7d00d
#
_cell.length_a   1.000
_cell.length_b   1.000
_cell.length_c   1.000
_cell.angle_alpha   90.00
_cell.angle_beta   90.00
_cell.angle_gamma   90.00
#
_symmetry.space_group_name_H-M   'P 1'
#
loop_
_entity.id
_entity.type
_entity.pdbx_description
1 polymer ?
#
loop_
_entity_poly.entity_id
_entity_poly.type
_entity_poly.pdbx_seq_one_letter_code
_entity_poly.pdbx_strand_id
1 'polypeptide(L)'
;RSLVGSEMCIRDSSVPVEITGLADVPTPGDEFNAVTDERMARELVEQRRQAQKDALAKMNQKVTLDNLFAKMQEGEMKELPLIVKADVQGSAEALKSSLEKISNEEVRVRVIHAGVGAINESDILLASTAGAIVVGFNVRPDAAAAASAHRANVDMRFYRVIYDAIDEIEAAMKGMLAPKFCLLYTS
;
A
#
# COMPACT_ATOMS: atom_id res chain seq x y z
N ARG A 1 -4.25 19.68 -21.45
CA ARG A 1 -3.30 20.83 -21.56
C ARG A 1 -2.07 20.30 -22.24
N SER A 2 -1.75 20.87 -23.43
CA SER A 2 -0.55 20.58 -24.20
C SER A 2 0.68 20.88 -23.34
N LEU A 3 1.56 19.90 -23.19
CA LEU A 3 2.90 20.09 -22.63
C LEU A 3 3.69 20.89 -23.69
N VAL A 4 3.68 22.20 -23.58
CA VAL A 4 4.54 23.08 -24.36
C VAL A 4 5.86 23.21 -23.59
N GLY A 5 6.67 22.16 -23.67
CA GLY A 5 8.10 22.29 -23.44
C GLY A 5 8.75 22.53 -24.79
N SER A 6 9.72 23.45 -24.87
CA SER A 6 10.44 23.72 -26.11
C SER A 6 10.92 22.41 -26.70
N GLU A 7 10.49 22.09 -27.94
CA GLU A 7 10.79 20.83 -28.65
C GLU A 7 12.30 20.54 -28.78
N MET A 8 13.14 21.53 -28.51
CA MET A 8 14.60 21.43 -28.61
C MET A 8 15.26 20.65 -27.45
N CYS A 9 14.67 20.65 -26.24
CA CYS A 9 15.25 19.97 -25.09
C CYS A 9 14.87 18.50 -24.99
N ILE A 10 13.85 18.04 -25.71
CA ILE A 10 13.30 16.69 -25.60
C ILE A 10 14.02 15.71 -26.56
N ARG A 11 14.76 16.22 -27.56
CA ARG A 11 15.33 15.37 -28.62
C ARG A 11 16.73 14.85 -28.37
N ASP A 12 17.51 15.42 -27.45
CA ASP A 12 18.96 15.20 -27.46
C ASP A 12 19.53 14.36 -26.30
N SER A 13 18.80 14.09 -25.22
CA SER A 13 19.31 13.20 -24.15
C SER A 13 18.23 12.86 -23.11
N SER A 14 18.42 11.74 -22.43
CA SER A 14 17.62 11.34 -21.25
C SER A 14 17.90 12.32 -20.10
N VAL A 15 17.13 13.39 -20.02
CA VAL A 15 17.24 14.40 -18.95
C VAL A 15 16.07 14.20 -17.99
N PRO A 16 16.31 14.18 -16.66
CA PRO A 16 15.23 14.16 -15.70
C PRO A 16 14.43 15.46 -15.79
N VAL A 17 13.10 15.33 -15.85
CA VAL A 17 12.19 16.47 -15.95
C VAL A 17 11.06 16.34 -14.93
N GLU A 18 10.67 17.45 -14.34
CA GLU A 18 9.51 17.53 -13.48
C GLU A 18 8.27 17.84 -14.33
N ILE A 19 7.23 17.02 -14.20
CA ILE A 19 5.98 17.19 -14.93
C ILE A 19 4.90 17.62 -13.95
N THR A 20 4.26 18.75 -14.23
CA THR A 20 3.16 19.28 -13.44
C THR A 20 1.84 19.25 -14.22
N GLY A 21 0.70 19.18 -13.51
CA GLY A 21 -0.62 19.25 -14.12
C GLY A 21 -1.24 17.89 -14.46
N LEU A 22 -0.66 16.81 -13.98
CA LEU A 22 -1.33 15.50 -13.98
C LEU A 22 -2.39 15.45 -12.89
N ALA A 23 -3.48 14.72 -13.13
CA ALA A 23 -4.56 14.56 -12.17
C ALA A 23 -4.17 13.62 -11.01
N ASP A 24 -3.29 12.66 -11.29
CA ASP A 24 -2.78 11.68 -10.33
C ASP A 24 -1.31 11.42 -10.61
N VAL A 25 -0.58 10.90 -9.62
CA VAL A 25 0.84 10.59 -9.75
C VAL A 25 0.98 9.21 -10.42
N PRO A 26 1.71 9.10 -11.55
CA PRO A 26 1.95 7.81 -12.18
C PRO A 26 2.85 6.93 -11.32
N THR A 27 2.66 5.62 -11.42
CA THR A 27 3.51 4.65 -10.75
C THR A 27 4.84 4.46 -11.49
N PRO A 28 5.93 4.11 -10.78
CA PRO A 28 7.20 3.80 -11.42
C PRO A 28 7.06 2.69 -12.45
N GLY A 29 7.52 2.94 -13.69
CA GLY A 29 7.42 1.98 -14.78
C GLY A 29 6.17 2.10 -15.65
N ASP A 30 5.27 3.04 -15.34
CA ASP A 30 4.12 3.32 -16.21
C ASP A 30 4.57 3.86 -17.58
N GLU A 31 3.90 3.40 -18.62
CA GLU A 31 4.14 3.89 -19.98
C GLU A 31 3.53 5.28 -20.17
N PHE A 32 4.36 6.22 -20.62
CA PHE A 32 3.96 7.58 -20.90
C PHE A 32 3.78 7.78 -22.42
N ASN A 33 2.54 7.93 -22.86
CA ASN A 33 2.20 8.11 -24.26
C ASN A 33 1.69 9.52 -24.52
N ALA A 34 2.33 10.24 -25.46
CA ALA A 34 1.87 11.53 -25.93
C ALA A 34 0.76 11.34 -26.98
N VAL A 35 -0.36 12.04 -26.81
CA VAL A 35 -1.50 12.02 -27.72
C VAL A 35 -1.76 13.43 -28.21
N THR A 36 -2.00 13.60 -29.50
CA THR A 36 -2.24 14.91 -30.12
C THR A 36 -3.64 15.46 -29.87
N ASP A 37 -4.62 14.57 -29.61
CA ASP A 37 -6.02 14.93 -29.39
C ASP A 37 -6.45 14.55 -27.98
N GLU A 38 -6.90 15.55 -27.22
CA GLU A 38 -7.40 15.39 -25.84
C GLU A 38 -8.63 14.46 -25.76
N ARG A 39 -9.49 14.47 -26.79
CA ARG A 39 -10.67 13.64 -26.84
C ARG A 39 -10.31 12.16 -26.96
N MET A 40 -9.38 11.84 -27.85
CA MET A 40 -8.86 10.50 -28.02
C MET A 40 -8.13 10.01 -26.76
N ALA A 41 -7.40 10.89 -26.06
CA ALA A 41 -6.75 10.56 -24.80
C ALA A 41 -7.76 10.14 -23.73
N ARG A 42 -8.87 10.87 -23.59
CA ARG A 42 -9.92 10.55 -22.64
C ARG A 42 -10.62 9.22 -22.95
N GLU A 43 -10.90 8.94 -24.19
CA GLU A 43 -11.51 7.66 -24.60
C GLU A 43 -10.57 6.47 -24.30
N LEU A 44 -9.27 6.59 -24.61
CA LEU A 44 -8.28 5.56 -24.30
C LEU A 44 -8.14 5.31 -22.80
N VAL A 45 -8.12 6.37 -21.98
CA VAL A 45 -8.04 6.25 -20.52
C VAL A 45 -9.28 5.55 -19.97
N GLU A 46 -10.47 5.92 -20.44
CA GLU A 46 -11.72 5.30 -19.99
C GLU A 46 -11.80 3.82 -20.38
N GLN A 47 -11.39 3.46 -21.59
CA GLN A 47 -11.30 2.06 -22.03
C GLN A 47 -10.34 1.24 -21.16
N ARG A 48 -9.13 1.77 -20.85
CA ARG A 48 -8.17 1.09 -19.98
C ARG A 48 -8.70 0.93 -18.56
N ARG A 49 -9.32 1.98 -18.03
CA ARG A 49 -9.92 1.95 -16.69
C ARG A 49 -11.06 0.94 -16.60
N GLN A 50 -11.89 0.85 -17.64
CA GLN A 50 -12.94 -0.15 -17.69
C GLN A 50 -12.38 -1.56 -17.79
N ALA A 51 -11.37 -1.78 -18.63
CA ALA A 51 -10.71 -3.08 -18.74
C ALA A 51 -10.05 -3.53 -17.42
N GLN A 52 -9.45 -2.60 -16.67
CA GLN A 52 -8.90 -2.90 -15.35
C GLN A 52 -9.99 -3.27 -14.33
N LYS A 53 -11.11 -2.53 -14.31
CA LYS A 53 -12.26 -2.86 -13.45
C LYS A 53 -12.83 -4.23 -13.78
N ASP A 54 -12.99 -4.54 -15.05
CA ASP A 54 -13.52 -5.85 -15.50
C ASP A 54 -12.55 -6.99 -15.14
N ALA A 55 -11.23 -6.76 -15.24
CA ALA A 55 -10.22 -7.73 -14.82
C ALA A 55 -10.26 -7.98 -13.31
N LEU A 56 -10.34 -6.93 -12.49
CA LEU A 56 -10.48 -7.03 -11.04
C LEU A 56 -11.79 -7.70 -10.63
N ALA A 57 -12.91 -7.37 -11.30
CA ALA A 57 -14.20 -8.01 -11.04
C ALA A 57 -14.16 -9.51 -11.36
N LYS A 58 -13.49 -9.92 -12.44
CA LYS A 58 -13.30 -11.34 -12.79
C LYS A 58 -12.41 -12.09 -11.79
N MET A 59 -11.40 -11.43 -11.22
CA MET A 59 -10.59 -12.04 -10.16
C MET A 59 -11.38 -12.23 -8.86
N ASN A 60 -12.23 -11.28 -8.51
CA ASN A 60 -13.05 -11.34 -7.30
C ASN A 60 -14.26 -12.31 -7.43
N GLN A 61 -14.74 -12.59 -8.65
CA GLN A 61 -15.86 -13.54 -8.89
C GLN A 61 -15.51 -15.01 -8.68
N LYS A 62 -14.22 -15.37 -8.54
CA LYS A 62 -13.78 -16.76 -8.35
C LYS A 62 -13.78 -17.25 -6.89
N VAL A 63 -14.40 -16.51 -5.96
CA VAL A 63 -14.64 -17.00 -4.61
C VAL A 63 -15.91 -17.87 -4.64
N THR A 64 -15.77 -19.10 -5.10
CA THR A 64 -16.81 -20.13 -4.96
C THR A 64 -16.79 -20.68 -3.54
N LEU A 65 -17.93 -21.22 -3.08
CA LEU A 65 -18.07 -21.85 -1.76
C LEU A 65 -17.01 -22.93 -1.52
N ASP A 66 -16.58 -23.62 -2.57
CA ASP A 66 -15.51 -24.64 -2.51
C ASP A 66 -14.15 -24.03 -2.09
N ASN A 67 -13.84 -22.80 -2.56
CA ASN A 67 -12.63 -22.08 -2.15
C ASN A 67 -12.71 -21.53 -0.72
N LEU A 68 -13.92 -21.29 -0.20
CA LEU A 68 -14.12 -20.93 1.20
C LEU A 68 -13.83 -22.12 2.12
N PHE A 69 -14.28 -23.30 1.75
CA PHE A 69 -13.99 -24.53 2.52
C PHE A 69 -12.49 -24.88 2.50
N ALA A 70 -11.81 -24.69 1.36
CA ALA A 70 -10.36 -24.88 1.28
C ALA A 70 -9.59 -23.89 2.18
N LYS A 71 -10.00 -22.60 2.20
CA LYS A 71 -9.43 -21.60 3.11
C LYS A 71 -9.73 -21.86 4.59
N MET A 72 -10.86 -22.46 4.92
CA MET A 72 -11.17 -22.85 6.30
C MET A 72 -10.36 -24.08 6.77
N GLN A 73 -9.89 -24.92 5.84
CA GLN A 73 -9.02 -26.07 6.15
C GLN A 73 -7.54 -25.70 6.27
N GLU A 74 -7.10 -24.57 5.71
CA GLU A 74 -5.70 -24.11 5.76
C GLU A 74 -5.29 -23.55 7.15
N GLY A 75 -6.15 -23.63 8.16
CA GLY A 75 -5.87 -23.11 9.49
C GLY A 75 -5.98 -21.59 9.55
N GLU A 76 -6.30 -21.05 10.69
CA GLU A 76 -6.38 -19.61 10.95
C GLU A 76 -5.00 -18.95 10.80
N MET A 77 -4.60 -18.63 9.55
CA MET A 77 -3.47 -17.73 9.35
C MET A 77 -3.81 -16.38 9.97
N LYS A 78 -3.02 -15.98 10.95
CA LYS A 78 -3.18 -14.66 11.55
C LYS A 78 -2.83 -13.60 10.52
N GLU A 79 -3.73 -12.65 10.29
CA GLU A 79 -3.46 -11.50 9.44
C GLU A 79 -3.04 -10.31 10.29
N LEU A 80 -1.96 -9.64 9.91
CA LEU A 80 -1.54 -8.35 10.44
C LEU A 80 -1.90 -7.27 9.42
N PRO A 81 -3.05 -6.59 9.58
CA PRO A 81 -3.45 -5.55 8.67
C PRO A 81 -2.68 -4.27 8.95
N LEU A 82 -2.16 -3.63 7.88
CA LEU A 82 -1.40 -2.39 7.95
C LEU A 82 -1.97 -1.32 7.03
N ILE A 83 -1.85 -0.06 7.44
CA ILE A 83 -2.06 1.11 6.59
C ILE A 83 -0.74 1.85 6.49
N VAL A 84 -0.27 2.09 5.28
CA VAL A 84 1.02 2.75 5.01
C VAL A 84 0.78 4.15 4.48
N LYS A 85 1.41 5.15 5.11
CA LYS A 85 1.46 6.52 4.62
C LYS A 85 2.91 6.98 4.50
N ALA A 86 3.26 7.57 3.37
CA ALA A 86 4.61 8.05 3.11
C ALA A 86 4.59 9.48 2.52
N ASP A 87 5.76 10.10 2.48
CA ASP A 87 5.95 11.43 1.89
C ASP A 87 5.87 11.41 0.36
N VAL A 88 6.31 10.32 -0.27
CA VAL A 88 6.30 10.13 -1.73
C VAL A 88 5.81 8.74 -2.12
N GLN A 89 5.31 8.63 -3.35
CA GLN A 89 4.73 7.39 -3.88
C GLN A 89 5.73 6.22 -3.89
N GLY A 90 6.98 6.49 -4.31
CA GLY A 90 8.03 5.47 -4.34
C GLY A 90 8.35 4.89 -2.96
N SER A 91 8.33 5.72 -1.91
CA SER A 91 8.51 5.26 -0.52
C SER A 91 7.34 4.39 -0.05
N ALA A 92 6.10 4.77 -0.39
CA ALA A 92 4.91 3.98 -0.05
C ALA A 92 4.93 2.61 -0.71
N GLU A 93 5.29 2.53 -1.99
CA GLU A 93 5.38 1.27 -2.73
C GLU A 93 6.54 0.39 -2.26
N ALA A 94 7.71 0.98 -1.99
CA ALA A 94 8.86 0.27 -1.46
C ALA A 94 8.54 -0.36 -0.08
N LEU A 95 7.92 0.42 0.82
CA LEU A 95 7.46 -0.08 2.11
C LEU A 95 6.44 -1.20 1.96
N LYS A 96 5.41 -1.00 1.15
CA LYS A 96 4.39 -2.01 0.89
C LYS A 96 5.03 -3.32 0.42
N SER A 97 5.87 -3.26 -0.62
CA SER A 97 6.55 -4.43 -1.17
C SER A 97 7.47 -5.11 -0.16
N SER A 98 8.18 -4.34 0.68
CA SER A 98 9.08 -4.87 1.69
C SER A 98 8.31 -5.53 2.84
N LEU A 99 7.24 -4.91 3.32
CA LEU A 99 6.41 -5.44 4.40
C LEU A 99 5.63 -6.70 3.98
N GLU A 100 5.11 -6.74 2.74
CA GLU A 100 4.43 -7.93 2.22
C GLU A 100 5.38 -9.14 2.06
N LYS A 101 6.68 -8.90 1.81
CA LYS A 101 7.70 -9.97 1.71
C LYS A 101 8.06 -10.62 3.04
N ILE A 102 7.81 -9.96 4.16
CA ILE A 102 8.09 -10.52 5.50
C ILE A 102 7.04 -11.57 5.90
N SER A 103 5.92 -11.64 5.19
CA SER A 103 4.85 -12.59 5.47
C SER A 103 5.36 -14.03 5.56
N ASN A 104 4.97 -14.72 6.62
CA ASN A 104 5.30 -16.12 6.90
C ASN A 104 4.05 -17.00 6.74
N GLU A 105 4.22 -18.32 6.80
CA GLU A 105 3.12 -19.29 6.75
C GLU A 105 2.14 -19.15 7.92
N GLU A 106 2.58 -18.62 9.07
CA GLU A 106 1.78 -18.49 10.29
C GLU A 106 1.13 -17.10 10.42
N VAL A 107 1.80 -16.02 9.92
CA VAL A 107 1.31 -14.64 9.97
C VAL A 107 1.48 -13.97 8.62
N ARG A 108 0.38 -13.47 8.07
CA ARG A 108 0.37 -12.73 6.81
C ARG A 108 0.28 -11.23 7.07
N VAL A 109 1.26 -10.49 6.59
CA VAL A 109 1.20 -9.03 6.56
C VAL A 109 0.35 -8.59 5.36
N ARG A 110 -0.69 -7.80 5.61
CA ARG A 110 -1.60 -7.30 4.58
C ARG A 110 -1.67 -5.79 4.61
N VAL A 111 -1.14 -5.13 3.60
CA VAL A 111 -1.30 -3.69 3.44
C VAL A 111 -2.67 -3.40 2.83
N ILE A 112 -3.60 -2.88 3.65
CA ILE A 112 -4.97 -2.56 3.23
C ILE A 112 -5.00 -1.29 2.38
N HIS A 113 -4.22 -0.28 2.80
CA HIS A 113 -4.14 0.99 2.09
C HIS A 113 -2.71 1.51 2.12
N ALA A 114 -2.25 1.99 0.97
CA ALA A 114 -0.98 2.70 0.83
C ALA A 114 -1.25 4.05 0.16
N GLY A 115 -0.76 5.13 0.74
CA GLY A 115 -1.03 6.47 0.21
C GLY A 115 0.08 7.46 0.53
N VAL A 116 0.02 8.60 -0.13
CA VAL A 116 0.97 9.71 0.01
C VAL A 116 0.35 10.83 0.83
N GLY A 117 1.17 11.51 1.62
CA GLY A 117 0.80 12.67 2.40
C GLY A 117 0.60 12.39 3.89
N ALA A 118 0.13 13.39 4.63
CA ALA A 118 -0.13 13.29 6.06
C ALA A 118 -1.20 12.24 6.39
N ILE A 119 -1.13 11.68 7.57
CA ILE A 119 -2.16 10.76 8.06
C ILE A 119 -3.37 11.60 8.47
N ASN A 120 -4.51 11.30 7.91
CA ASN A 120 -5.76 12.00 8.14
C ASN A 120 -6.77 11.17 8.95
N GLU A 121 -7.89 11.78 9.32
CA GLU A 121 -8.91 11.12 10.13
C GLU A 121 -9.55 9.90 9.42
N SER A 122 -9.67 9.94 8.08
CA SER A 122 -10.20 8.82 7.30
C SER A 122 -9.31 7.58 7.38
N ASP A 123 -7.99 7.77 7.42
CA ASP A 123 -7.03 6.68 7.60
C ASP A 123 -7.18 6.02 8.97
N ILE A 124 -7.40 6.83 10.02
CA ILE A 124 -7.63 6.33 11.38
C ILE A 124 -8.95 5.57 11.49
N LEU A 125 -10.00 6.08 10.85
CA LEU A 125 -11.29 5.39 10.81
C LEU A 125 -11.19 4.03 10.11
N LEU A 126 -10.46 3.99 8.99
CA LEU A 126 -10.18 2.74 8.28
C LEU A 126 -9.37 1.77 9.15
N ALA A 127 -8.34 2.27 9.84
CA ALA A 127 -7.52 1.48 10.75
C ALA A 127 -8.34 0.89 11.90
N SER A 128 -9.17 1.70 12.53
CA SER A 128 -10.06 1.27 13.61
C SER A 128 -11.04 0.17 13.17
N THR A 129 -11.61 0.32 11.97
CA THR A 129 -12.58 -0.66 11.45
C THR A 129 -11.90 -1.99 11.06
N ALA A 130 -10.68 -1.91 10.56
CA ALA A 130 -9.93 -3.09 10.09
C ALA A 130 -9.04 -3.71 11.19
N GLY A 131 -8.93 -3.09 12.38
CA GLY A 131 -7.97 -3.47 13.40
C GLY A 131 -6.52 -3.32 12.95
N ALA A 132 -6.23 -2.33 12.09
CA ALA A 132 -4.95 -2.16 11.45
C ALA A 132 -4.03 -1.21 12.22
N ILE A 133 -2.72 -1.44 12.10
CA ILE A 133 -1.69 -0.53 12.59
C ILE A 133 -1.38 0.49 11.48
N VAL A 134 -1.25 1.76 11.85
CA VAL A 134 -0.90 2.83 10.91
C VAL A 134 0.61 3.07 10.94
N VAL A 135 1.25 2.88 9.80
CA VAL A 135 2.68 3.07 9.58
C VAL A 135 2.89 4.36 8.79
N GLY A 136 3.49 5.35 9.42
CA GLY A 136 3.87 6.62 8.81
C GLY A 136 5.38 6.66 8.49
N PHE A 137 5.72 6.83 7.22
CA PHE A 137 7.11 6.96 6.78
C PHE A 137 7.41 8.40 6.38
N ASN A 138 8.26 9.05 7.17
CA ASN A 138 8.65 10.46 7.01
C ASN A 138 7.43 11.44 6.97
N VAL A 139 6.29 11.04 7.54
CA VAL A 139 5.06 11.83 7.62
C VAL A 139 4.60 11.97 9.06
N ARG A 140 3.73 12.94 9.31
CA ARG A 140 3.11 13.15 10.62
C ARG A 140 1.59 13.15 10.48
N PRO A 141 0.88 12.79 11.55
CA PRO A 141 -0.57 12.89 11.56
C PRO A 141 -1.01 14.36 11.67
N ASP A 142 -2.16 14.65 11.10
CA ASP A 142 -2.88 15.90 11.36
C ASP A 142 -3.37 15.93 12.82
N ALA A 143 -3.62 17.13 13.37
CA ALA A 143 -4.10 17.27 14.75
C ALA A 143 -5.42 16.53 14.98
N ALA A 144 -6.33 16.53 13.99
CA ALA A 144 -7.59 15.79 14.04
C ALA A 144 -7.35 14.28 14.02
N ALA A 145 -6.44 13.79 13.19
CA ALA A 145 -6.07 12.37 13.12
C ALA A 145 -5.45 11.88 14.44
N ALA A 146 -4.55 12.67 15.05
CA ALA A 146 -3.96 12.34 16.33
C ALA A 146 -5.02 12.20 17.44
N ALA A 147 -5.95 13.14 17.51
CA ALA A 147 -7.06 13.08 18.49
C ALA A 147 -8.00 11.90 18.24
N SER A 148 -8.28 11.58 16.97
CA SER A 148 -9.12 10.43 16.58
C SER A 148 -8.44 9.10 16.87
N ALA A 149 -7.12 8.99 16.67
CA ALA A 149 -6.36 7.79 16.99
C ALA A 149 -6.37 7.48 18.49
N HIS A 150 -6.20 8.50 19.33
CA HIS A 150 -6.33 8.34 20.78
C HIS A 150 -7.73 7.85 21.20
N ARG A 151 -8.78 8.41 20.60
CA ARG A 151 -10.17 8.00 20.90
C ARG A 151 -10.48 6.58 20.40
N ALA A 152 -9.96 6.22 19.25
CA ALA A 152 -10.19 4.91 18.62
C ALA A 152 -9.20 3.84 19.09
N ASN A 153 -8.21 4.19 19.93
CA ASN A 153 -7.13 3.31 20.40
C ASN A 153 -6.39 2.62 19.24
N VAL A 154 -6.11 3.38 18.18
CA VAL A 154 -5.37 2.91 16.99
C VAL A 154 -3.88 3.12 17.22
N ASP A 155 -3.07 2.07 17.02
CA ASP A 155 -1.62 2.15 17.13
C ASP A 155 -1.04 2.83 15.87
N MET A 156 -0.23 3.87 16.09
CA MET A 156 0.44 4.61 15.03
C MET A 156 1.95 4.56 15.26
N ARG A 157 2.69 4.14 14.26
CA ARG A 157 4.15 4.05 14.28
C ARG A 157 4.76 4.93 13.21
N PHE A 158 5.84 5.64 13.56
CA PHE A 158 6.49 6.59 12.66
C PHE A 158 7.94 6.23 12.45
N TYR A 159 8.33 6.11 11.19
CA TYR A 159 9.69 5.71 10.81
C TYR A 159 10.29 6.72 9.82
N ARG A 160 11.61 6.80 9.83
CA ARG A 160 12.41 7.54 8.84
C ARG A 160 13.32 6.61 8.06
N VAL A 161 13.59 5.45 8.60
CA VAL A 161 14.44 4.42 8.01
C VAL A 161 13.56 3.19 7.75
N ILE A 162 13.66 2.62 6.55
CA ILE A 162 12.83 1.49 6.15
C ILE A 162 13.11 0.23 6.97
N TYR A 163 14.38 0.04 7.35
CA TYR A 163 14.81 -1.13 8.13
C TYR A 163 14.19 -1.14 9.52
N ASP A 164 14.08 0.03 10.18
CA ASP A 164 13.46 0.13 11.50
C ASP A 164 11.98 -0.29 11.44
N ALA A 165 11.28 0.08 10.36
CA ALA A 165 9.90 -0.32 10.13
C ALA A 165 9.78 -1.84 9.93
N ILE A 166 10.69 -2.43 9.16
CA ILE A 166 10.75 -3.86 8.89
C ILE A 166 10.97 -4.63 10.19
N ASP A 167 12.00 -4.26 10.96
CA ASP A 167 12.39 -4.95 12.20
C ASP A 167 11.28 -4.89 13.25
N GLU A 168 10.61 -3.74 13.39
CA GLU A 168 9.53 -3.59 14.37
C GLU A 168 8.27 -4.38 13.96
N ILE A 169 7.90 -4.40 12.69
CA ILE A 169 6.78 -5.21 12.20
C ILE A 169 7.11 -6.71 12.32
N GLU A 170 8.34 -7.13 12.05
CA GLU A 170 8.78 -8.50 12.26
C GLU A 170 8.72 -8.90 13.75
N ALA A 171 9.11 -7.99 14.65
CA ALA A 171 8.98 -8.21 16.08
C ALA A 171 7.51 -8.31 16.51
N ALA A 172 6.62 -7.49 15.96
CA ALA A 172 5.19 -7.55 16.20
C ALA A 172 4.60 -8.89 15.72
N MET A 173 4.99 -9.36 14.54
CA MET A 173 4.60 -10.68 14.02
C MET A 173 5.03 -11.81 14.97
N LYS A 174 6.29 -11.76 15.45
CA LYS A 174 6.80 -12.75 16.43
C LYS A 174 5.99 -12.72 17.72
N GLY A 175 5.57 -11.55 18.17
CA GLY A 175 4.71 -11.39 19.36
C GLY A 175 3.29 -11.94 19.18
N MET A 176 2.80 -12.07 17.96
CA MET A 176 1.49 -12.67 17.64
C MET A 176 1.53 -14.20 17.66
N LEU A 177 2.72 -14.81 17.53
CA LEU A 177 2.87 -16.27 17.53
C LEU A 177 2.65 -16.83 18.94
N ALA A 178 1.99 -17.98 19.02
CA ALA A 178 1.88 -18.70 20.28
C ALA A 178 3.26 -19.23 20.69
N PRO A 179 3.66 -19.13 21.96
CA PRO A 179 4.94 -19.68 22.41
C PRO A 179 4.99 -21.19 22.17
N LYS A 180 5.93 -21.65 21.35
CA LYS A 180 6.20 -23.09 21.20
C LYS A 180 7.02 -23.55 22.39
N PHE A 181 6.38 -24.26 23.31
CA PHE A 181 7.10 -24.91 24.42
C PHE A 181 7.89 -26.09 23.87
N CYS A 182 9.20 -25.97 23.79
CA CYS A 182 10.08 -27.11 23.57
C CYS A 182 10.32 -27.76 24.94
N LEU A 183 9.68 -28.92 25.17
CA LEU A 183 9.98 -29.76 26.32
C LEU A 183 11.38 -30.36 26.10
N LEU A 184 12.39 -29.73 26.65
CA LEU A 184 13.70 -30.37 26.80
C LEU A 184 13.56 -31.44 27.86
N TYR A 185 13.42 -32.67 27.43
CA TYR A 185 13.63 -33.81 28.33
C TYR A 185 15.14 -33.83 28.67
N THR A 186 15.49 -33.33 29.83
CA THR A 186 16.77 -33.66 30.45
C THR A 186 16.61 -35.05 31.07
N SER A 187 17.27 -35.99 30.45
CA SER A 187 17.50 -37.34 30.96
C SER A 187 18.53 -37.32 32.07
#